data_213ad5c4fcf965f2c1b848f5d93fe6df
#
_entry.id   213ad5c4fcf965f2c1b848f5d93fe6df
#
_cell.length_a   1.000
_cell.length_b   1.000
_cell.length_c   1.000
_cell.angle_alpha   90.00
_cell.angle_beta   90.00
_cell.angle_gamma   90.00
#
_symmetry.space_group_name_H-M   'P 1'
#
loop_
_entity.id
_entity.type
_entity.pdbx_description
1 polymer ?
#
loop_
_entity_poly.entity_id
_entity_poly.type
_entity_poly.pdbx_seq_one_letter_code
_entity_poly.pdbx_strand_id
1 'polypeptide(L)'
;MSRFRRQRIQEVPGLNLASLPDLIFTVLFFFMIVTHMRQVDPKVRYEVPQGTEVVKDVHKAGLVYILIGKPMDAQGRVIADEPRIQMGNRLVTVDEIGQLIDEERAKMSEDERHHMTVSIRADRDTPMGIVNDVKQALRKAGALNINYSATASRNPQKRN
;
A
#
# COMPACT_ATOMS: atom_id res chain seq x y z
N MET A 1 -47.33 53.97 -45.42
CA MET A 1 -45.87 53.79 -45.26
C MET A 1 -45.65 52.76 -44.21
N SER A 2 -45.39 51.51 -44.59
CA SER A 2 -45.22 50.39 -43.69
C SER A 2 -43.75 50.17 -43.46
N ARG A 3 -43.25 50.38 -42.20
CA ARG A 3 -41.89 50.14 -41.83
C ARG A 3 -41.80 48.70 -41.33
N PHE A 4 -41.26 47.80 -42.14
CA PHE A 4 -40.89 46.47 -41.77
C PHE A 4 -39.65 46.53 -40.86
N ARG A 5 -39.84 46.25 -39.59
CA ARG A 5 -38.76 46.09 -38.61
C ARG A 5 -38.17 44.69 -38.77
N ARG A 6 -37.03 44.57 -39.45
CA ARG A 6 -36.27 43.33 -39.48
C ARG A 6 -35.81 43.00 -38.07
N GLN A 7 -36.40 41.97 -37.49
CA GLN A 7 -35.85 41.33 -36.31
C GLN A 7 -34.51 40.67 -36.69
N ARG A 8 -33.43 41.12 -36.10
CA ARG A 8 -32.16 40.40 -36.14
C ARG A 8 -32.35 39.15 -35.31
N ILE A 9 -32.35 38.03 -35.97
CA ILE A 9 -32.20 36.72 -35.31
C ILE A 9 -30.77 36.74 -34.76
N GLN A 10 -30.61 36.84 -33.40
CA GLN A 10 -29.36 36.60 -32.76
C GLN A 10 -29.06 35.10 -32.93
N GLU A 11 -28.13 34.78 -33.78
CA GLU A 11 -27.52 33.45 -33.80
C GLU A 11 -26.88 33.22 -32.43
N VAL A 12 -27.45 32.31 -31.67
CA VAL A 12 -26.85 31.81 -30.43
C VAL A 12 -25.52 31.14 -30.84
N PRO A 13 -24.38 31.58 -30.37
CA PRO A 13 -23.13 30.92 -30.70
C PRO A 13 -23.24 29.46 -30.31
N GLY A 14 -23.13 28.59 -31.30
CA GLY A 14 -23.16 27.15 -31.10
C GLY A 14 -22.10 26.76 -30.10
N LEU A 15 -22.51 26.18 -28.99
CA LEU A 15 -21.60 25.57 -28.03
C LEU A 15 -20.67 24.62 -28.79
N ASN A 16 -19.40 24.91 -28.76
CA ASN A 16 -18.38 24.11 -29.45
C ASN A 16 -18.18 22.80 -28.65
N LEU A 17 -19.03 21.82 -28.93
CA LEU A 17 -19.02 20.51 -28.25
C LEU A 17 -17.79 19.68 -28.58
N ALA A 18 -16.92 20.14 -29.49
CA ALA A 18 -15.71 19.43 -29.87
C ALA A 18 -14.65 19.39 -28.78
N SER A 19 -14.71 20.29 -27.78
CA SER A 19 -13.77 20.32 -26.65
C SER A 19 -14.23 19.51 -25.44
N LEU A 20 -15.49 19.08 -25.39
CA LEU A 20 -16.03 18.26 -24.31
C LEU A 20 -15.34 16.88 -24.17
N PRO A 21 -15.10 16.13 -25.26
CA PRO A 21 -14.40 14.85 -25.18
C PRO A 21 -12.97 15.00 -24.67
N ASP A 22 -12.27 16.08 -25.02
CA ASP A 22 -10.89 16.33 -24.58
C ASP A 22 -10.83 16.63 -23.09
N LEU A 23 -11.75 17.41 -22.55
CA LEU A 23 -11.86 17.67 -21.12
C LEU A 23 -12.12 16.39 -20.34
N ILE A 24 -13.04 15.54 -20.80
CA ILE A 24 -13.36 14.26 -20.16
C ILE A 24 -12.14 13.34 -20.21
N PHE A 25 -11.46 13.28 -21.36
CA PHE A 25 -10.28 12.45 -21.53
C PHE A 25 -9.12 12.91 -20.64
N THR A 26 -8.89 14.21 -20.52
CA THR A 26 -7.87 14.80 -19.65
C THR A 26 -8.16 14.51 -18.17
N VAL A 27 -9.41 14.63 -17.73
CA VAL A 27 -9.82 14.33 -16.36
C VAL A 27 -9.67 12.84 -16.06
N LEU A 28 -10.07 11.95 -16.97
CA LEU A 28 -9.89 10.51 -16.81
C LEU A 28 -8.41 10.13 -16.76
N PHE A 29 -7.59 10.72 -17.62
CA PHE A 29 -6.14 10.51 -17.63
C PHE A 29 -5.48 11.01 -16.34
N PHE A 30 -5.91 12.16 -15.84
CA PHE A 30 -5.45 12.69 -14.56
C PHE A 30 -5.81 11.74 -13.40
N PHE A 31 -7.05 11.24 -13.35
CA PHE A 31 -7.44 10.24 -12.34
C PHE A 31 -6.66 8.94 -12.49
N MET A 32 -6.38 8.49 -13.71
CA MET A 32 -5.56 7.31 -13.94
C MET A 32 -4.15 7.46 -13.36
N ILE A 33 -3.53 8.63 -13.50
CA ILE A 33 -2.19 8.90 -12.93
C ILE A 33 -2.25 9.01 -11.40
N VAL A 34 -3.25 9.71 -10.86
CA VAL A 34 -3.38 9.96 -9.41
C VAL A 34 -3.77 8.69 -8.65
N THR A 35 -4.54 7.78 -9.28
CA THR A 35 -4.96 6.52 -8.66
C THR A 35 -3.90 5.42 -8.68
N HIS A 36 -2.67 5.72 -9.07
CA HIS A 36 -1.57 4.75 -8.93
C HIS A 36 -1.24 4.57 -7.44
N MET A 37 -2.07 3.78 -6.76
CA MET A 37 -1.83 3.39 -5.38
C MET A 37 -0.52 2.61 -5.31
N ARG A 38 0.38 3.03 -4.43
CA ARG A 38 1.59 2.26 -4.10
C ARG A 38 1.16 0.91 -3.54
N GLN A 39 1.15 -0.09 -4.39
CA GLN A 39 1.04 -1.47 -3.95
C GLN A 39 2.43 -1.95 -3.55
N VAL A 40 2.53 -2.54 -2.37
CA VAL A 40 3.74 -3.24 -1.95
C VAL A 40 3.69 -4.61 -2.58
N ASP A 41 4.59 -4.86 -3.55
CA ASP A 41 4.70 -6.18 -4.16
C ASP A 41 5.41 -7.13 -3.18
N PRO A 42 4.74 -8.20 -2.73
CA PRO A 42 5.35 -9.14 -1.81
C PRO A 42 6.44 -9.94 -2.52
N LYS A 43 7.69 -9.77 -2.09
CA LYS A 43 8.85 -10.55 -2.52
C LYS A 43 9.12 -11.75 -1.61
N VAL A 44 8.35 -11.86 -0.55
CA VAL A 44 8.37 -13.00 0.37
C VAL A 44 7.00 -13.64 0.42
N ARG A 45 6.99 -14.98 0.50
CA ARG A 45 5.76 -15.73 0.66
C ARG A 45 5.21 -15.45 2.05
N TYR A 46 4.02 -14.87 2.11
CA TYR A 46 3.22 -14.83 3.31
C TYR A 46 1.77 -15.16 2.92
N GLU A 47 1.15 -16.07 3.63
CA GLU A 47 -0.26 -16.36 3.44
C GLU A 47 -1.07 -15.40 4.32
N VAL A 48 -1.96 -14.64 3.69
CA VAL A 48 -2.87 -13.74 4.43
C VAL A 48 -3.95 -14.59 5.09
N PRO A 49 -4.18 -14.49 6.40
CA PRO A 49 -5.32 -15.15 7.01
C PRO A 49 -6.61 -14.64 6.37
N GLN A 50 -7.40 -15.55 5.82
CA GLN A 50 -8.80 -15.26 5.47
C GLN A 50 -9.63 -15.27 6.76
N GLY A 51 -9.44 -14.29 7.57
CA GLY A 51 -10.15 -14.11 8.82
C GLY A 51 -10.27 -12.63 9.05
N THR A 52 -11.40 -12.13 8.67
CA THR A 52 -11.88 -10.79 8.93
C THR A 52 -11.82 -10.50 10.43
N GLU A 53 -10.77 -9.84 10.88
CA GLU A 53 -10.97 -8.78 11.83
C GLU A 53 -10.40 -7.53 11.22
N VAL A 54 -11.32 -6.77 10.68
CA VAL A 54 -11.14 -5.37 10.37
C VAL A 54 -10.67 -4.72 11.67
N VAL A 55 -9.41 -4.48 11.82
CA VAL A 55 -8.93 -3.41 12.67
C VAL A 55 -9.43 -2.14 12.01
N LYS A 56 -10.72 -1.86 12.23
CA LYS A 56 -11.32 -0.55 12.02
C LYS A 56 -10.49 0.38 12.89
N ASP A 57 -9.87 1.37 12.32
CA ASP A 57 -9.15 2.47 12.94
C ASP A 57 -7.61 2.40 12.95
N VAL A 58 -7.00 1.65 12.05
CA VAL A 58 -5.62 2.00 11.69
C VAL A 58 -5.74 3.08 10.61
N HIS A 59 -5.45 4.33 10.98
CA HIS A 59 -5.25 5.38 10.00
C HIS A 59 -4.29 4.82 8.94
N LYS A 60 -4.76 4.66 7.70
CA LYS A 60 -3.94 4.13 6.58
C LYS A 60 -2.72 5.02 6.31
N ALA A 61 -2.77 6.26 6.76
CA ALA A 61 -1.68 7.20 6.82
C ALA A 61 -0.75 6.80 7.98
N GLY A 62 0.52 6.60 7.71
CA GLY A 62 1.52 6.21 8.72
C GLY A 62 1.66 4.71 8.97
N LEU A 63 1.11 3.85 8.11
CA LEU A 63 1.23 2.40 8.22
C LEU A 63 2.44 1.88 7.44
N VAL A 64 3.38 1.27 8.15
CA VAL A 64 4.57 0.62 7.57
C VAL A 64 4.44 -0.89 7.68
N TYR A 65 4.65 -1.60 6.57
CA TYR A 65 4.59 -3.05 6.54
C TYR A 65 5.97 -3.67 6.57
N ILE A 66 6.15 -4.66 7.44
CA ILE A 66 7.30 -5.58 7.46
C ILE A 66 6.78 -6.98 7.22
N LEU A 67 7.25 -7.60 6.17
CA LEU A 67 6.90 -8.96 5.79
C LEU A 67 8.08 -9.89 6.10
N ILE A 68 7.82 -11.04 6.71
CA ILE A 68 8.85 -12.03 7.03
C ILE A 68 8.41 -13.37 6.48
N GLY A 69 9.19 -13.94 5.59
CA GLY A 69 8.87 -15.21 4.97
C GLY A 69 9.92 -15.68 3.97
N LYS A 70 9.69 -16.81 3.35
CA LYS A 70 10.59 -17.38 2.34
C LYS A 70 10.59 -16.49 1.09
N PRO A 71 11.77 -16.12 0.55
CA PRO A 71 11.84 -15.28 -0.63
C PRO A 71 11.30 -15.97 -1.87
N MET A 72 10.64 -15.20 -2.73
CA MET A 72 10.04 -15.66 -3.98
C MET A 72 10.63 -14.93 -5.18
N ASP A 73 10.64 -15.63 -6.33
CA ASP A 73 10.93 -15.03 -7.62
C ASP A 73 9.70 -14.28 -8.18
N ALA A 74 9.87 -13.64 -9.33
CA ALA A 74 8.80 -12.92 -10.02
C ALA A 74 7.63 -13.84 -10.45
N GLN A 75 7.84 -15.14 -10.48
CA GLN A 75 6.85 -16.16 -10.81
C GLN A 75 6.16 -16.76 -9.57
N GLY A 76 6.48 -16.25 -8.36
CA GLY A 76 5.90 -16.72 -7.11
C GLY A 76 6.48 -18.04 -6.58
N ARG A 77 7.61 -18.50 -7.11
CA ARG A 77 8.28 -19.72 -6.64
C ARG A 77 9.26 -19.36 -5.52
N VAL A 78 9.28 -20.19 -4.47
CA VAL A 78 10.23 -20.03 -3.37
C VAL A 78 11.65 -20.34 -3.88
N ILE A 79 12.56 -19.38 -3.72
CA ILE A 79 13.96 -19.48 -4.19
C ILE A 79 14.96 -19.86 -3.10
N ALA A 80 14.58 -19.73 -1.84
CA ALA A 80 15.39 -20.15 -0.69
C ALA A 80 14.50 -20.51 0.50
N ASP A 81 14.97 -21.45 1.31
CA ASP A 81 14.24 -21.89 2.51
C ASP A 81 14.43 -20.96 3.71
N GLU A 82 15.50 -20.18 3.72
CA GLU A 82 15.77 -19.21 4.77
C GLU A 82 14.80 -18.02 4.71
N PRO A 83 14.11 -17.71 5.81
CA PRO A 83 13.23 -16.54 5.85
C PRO A 83 14.01 -15.25 5.66
N ARG A 84 13.44 -14.33 4.90
CA ARG A 84 13.97 -12.98 4.67
C ARG A 84 12.95 -11.95 5.14
N ILE A 85 13.46 -10.80 5.47
CA ILE A 85 12.67 -9.65 5.91
C ILE A 85 12.50 -8.73 4.70
N GLN A 86 11.28 -8.30 4.43
CA GLN A 86 10.96 -7.32 3.42
C GLN A 86 10.34 -6.10 4.07
N MET A 87 10.82 -4.92 3.73
CA MET A 87 10.22 -3.64 4.08
C MET A 87 10.01 -2.81 2.81
N GLY A 88 8.77 -2.42 2.55
CA GLY A 88 8.42 -1.86 1.25
C GLY A 88 8.71 -2.84 0.10
N ASN A 89 9.47 -2.43 -0.90
CA ASN A 89 9.87 -3.25 -2.05
C ASN A 89 11.31 -3.79 -1.95
N ARG A 90 11.92 -3.79 -0.77
CA ARG A 90 13.32 -4.18 -0.55
C ARG A 90 13.42 -5.32 0.45
N LEU A 91 14.28 -6.29 0.17
CA LEU A 91 14.75 -7.24 1.18
C LEU A 91 15.80 -6.54 2.04
N VAL A 92 15.68 -6.70 3.35
CA VAL A 92 16.48 -5.96 4.33
C VAL A 92 16.98 -6.89 5.43
N THR A 93 18.03 -6.48 6.09
CA THR A 93 18.55 -7.14 7.31
C THR A 93 17.95 -6.48 8.55
N VAL A 94 18.08 -7.15 9.70
CA VAL A 94 17.60 -6.62 10.98
C VAL A 94 18.27 -5.29 11.33
N ASP A 95 19.56 -5.15 11.00
CA ASP A 95 20.35 -3.95 11.32
C ASP A 95 19.91 -2.72 10.49
N GLU A 96 19.40 -2.94 9.27
CA GLU A 96 18.92 -1.87 8.38
C GLU A 96 17.54 -1.34 8.77
N ILE A 97 16.78 -2.08 9.58
CA ILE A 97 15.40 -1.70 9.93
C ILE A 97 15.35 -0.32 10.59
N GLY A 98 16.26 -0.02 11.49
CA GLY A 98 16.30 1.26 12.20
C GLY A 98 16.40 2.44 11.24
N GLN A 99 17.37 2.39 10.34
CA GLN A 99 17.58 3.43 9.34
C GLN A 99 16.37 3.58 8.40
N LEU A 100 15.79 2.47 7.96
CA LEU A 100 14.63 2.49 7.07
C LEU A 100 13.37 3.05 7.75
N ILE A 101 13.19 2.79 9.05
CA ILE A 101 12.11 3.40 9.83
C ILE A 101 12.28 4.92 9.90
N ASP A 102 13.51 5.40 10.09
CA ASP A 102 13.78 6.84 10.11
C ASP A 102 13.57 7.48 8.73
N GLU A 103 13.95 6.79 7.65
CA GLU A 103 13.66 7.22 6.27
C GLU A 103 12.14 7.31 6.00
N GLU A 104 11.37 6.30 6.41
CA GLU A 104 9.91 6.32 6.25
C GLU A 104 9.27 7.42 7.11
N ARG A 105 9.75 7.61 8.34
CA ARG A 105 9.30 8.68 9.23
C ARG A 105 9.57 10.06 8.65
N ALA A 106 10.69 10.25 7.95
CA ALA A 106 11.03 11.52 7.30
C ALA A 106 10.09 11.89 6.15
N LYS A 107 9.46 10.89 5.52
CA LYS A 107 8.50 11.08 4.42
C LYS A 107 7.08 11.38 4.91
N MET A 108 6.80 11.16 6.19
CA MET A 108 5.49 11.31 6.80
C MET A 108 5.27 12.74 7.27
N SER A 109 4.02 13.19 7.25
CA SER A 109 3.60 14.42 7.92
C SER A 109 3.73 14.29 9.44
N GLU A 110 3.63 15.40 10.16
CA GLU A 110 3.78 15.41 11.63
C GLU A 110 2.69 14.57 12.31
N ASP A 111 1.47 14.67 11.84
CA ASP A 111 0.33 13.88 12.33
C ASP A 111 0.53 12.38 12.07
N GLU A 112 1.02 12.02 10.90
CA GLU A 112 1.30 10.61 10.56
C GLU A 112 2.42 10.02 11.40
N ARG A 113 3.44 10.81 11.74
CA ARG A 113 4.54 10.38 12.62
C ARG A 113 4.06 10.00 14.02
N HIS A 114 3.12 10.76 14.57
CA HIS A 114 2.54 10.47 15.89
C HIS A 114 1.71 9.19 15.91
N HIS A 115 1.09 8.85 14.77
CA HIS A 115 0.23 7.68 14.64
C HIS A 115 0.91 6.53 13.86
N MET A 116 2.22 6.65 13.61
CA MET A 116 2.95 5.63 12.87
C MET A 116 2.79 4.26 13.52
N THR A 117 2.30 3.31 12.73
CA THR A 117 2.10 1.93 13.16
C THR A 117 2.88 0.99 12.25
N VAL A 118 3.65 0.09 12.83
CA VAL A 118 4.38 -0.93 12.08
C VAL A 118 3.60 -2.24 12.14
N SER A 119 3.17 -2.74 10.98
CA SER A 119 2.50 -4.02 10.87
C SER A 119 3.48 -5.10 10.45
N ILE A 120 3.82 -5.99 11.38
CA ILE A 120 4.67 -7.17 11.11
C ILE A 120 3.76 -8.31 10.68
N ARG A 121 4.00 -8.85 9.50
CA ARG A 121 3.32 -10.03 8.97
C ARG A 121 4.37 -11.11 8.75
N ALA A 122 4.28 -12.19 9.50
CA ALA A 122 5.19 -13.31 9.39
C ALA A 122 4.45 -14.56 8.91
N ASP A 123 5.14 -15.34 8.06
CA ASP A 123 4.68 -16.67 7.71
C ASP A 123 4.75 -17.59 8.95
N ARG A 124 3.87 -18.58 9.00
CA ARG A 124 3.76 -19.52 10.11
C ARG A 124 5.08 -20.23 10.43
N ASP A 125 5.81 -20.59 9.38
CA ASP A 125 7.06 -21.34 9.50
C ASP A 125 8.27 -20.44 9.83
N THR A 126 8.03 -19.14 10.05
CA THR A 126 9.08 -18.20 10.41
C THR A 126 9.54 -18.44 11.85
N PRO A 127 10.85 -18.63 12.10
CA PRO A 127 11.37 -18.75 13.43
C PRO A 127 11.07 -17.51 14.29
N MET A 128 10.54 -17.70 15.49
CA MET A 128 10.19 -16.59 16.41
C MET A 128 11.42 -15.74 16.81
N GLY A 129 12.63 -16.28 16.70
CA GLY A 129 13.86 -15.53 16.90
C GLY A 129 13.94 -14.31 15.98
N ILE A 130 13.72 -14.50 14.68
CA ILE A 130 13.73 -13.41 13.67
C ILE A 130 12.68 -12.37 14.00
N VAL A 131 11.46 -12.79 14.36
CA VAL A 131 10.38 -11.88 14.75
C VAL A 131 10.76 -11.05 15.98
N ASN A 132 11.40 -11.67 16.96
CA ASN A 132 11.86 -10.97 18.15
C ASN A 132 12.98 -9.97 17.84
N ASP A 133 13.93 -10.34 16.98
CA ASP A 133 15.01 -9.45 16.55
C ASP A 133 14.45 -8.23 15.83
N VAL A 134 13.48 -8.43 14.93
CA VAL A 134 12.77 -7.33 14.26
C VAL A 134 12.06 -6.43 15.26
N LYS A 135 11.36 -7.00 16.24
CA LYS A 135 10.70 -6.22 17.31
C LYS A 135 11.68 -5.41 18.13
N GLN A 136 12.85 -5.98 18.45
CA GLN A 136 13.91 -5.27 19.18
C GLN A 136 14.48 -4.12 18.36
N ALA A 137 14.73 -4.34 17.04
CA ALA A 137 15.21 -3.29 16.15
C ALA A 137 14.20 -2.13 16.07
N LEU A 138 12.90 -2.44 15.93
CA LEU A 138 11.85 -1.44 15.94
C LEU A 138 11.75 -0.64 17.24
N ARG A 139 11.90 -1.30 18.39
CA ARG A 139 11.92 -0.61 19.68
C ARG A 139 13.12 0.33 19.81
N LYS A 140 14.29 -0.09 19.35
CA LYS A 140 15.50 0.76 19.32
C LYS A 140 15.30 1.98 18.41
N ALA A 141 14.57 1.84 17.30
CA ALA A 141 14.21 2.93 16.40
C ALA A 141 13.03 3.78 16.91
N GLY A 142 12.50 3.52 18.10
CA GLY A 142 11.39 4.26 18.68
C GLY A 142 10.04 4.02 18.00
N ALA A 143 9.90 2.94 17.21
CA ALA A 143 8.62 2.52 16.61
C ALA A 143 7.88 1.63 17.62
N LEU A 144 7.06 2.25 18.47
CA LEU A 144 6.44 1.56 19.62
C LEU A 144 5.07 0.96 19.26
N ASN A 145 4.37 1.50 18.28
CA ASN A 145 3.09 0.98 17.83
C ASN A 145 3.31 -0.16 16.85
N ILE A 146 3.33 -1.38 17.35
CA ILE A 146 3.59 -2.58 16.56
C ILE A 146 2.34 -3.45 16.56
N ASN A 147 1.81 -3.73 15.37
CA ASN A 147 0.79 -4.74 15.14
C ASN A 147 1.45 -6.00 14.58
N TYR A 148 1.15 -7.16 15.15
CA TYR A 148 1.70 -8.44 14.73
C TYR A 148 0.61 -9.39 14.29
N SER A 149 0.74 -9.90 13.08
CA SER A 149 -0.14 -10.92 12.52
C SER A 149 0.68 -12.12 12.07
N ALA A 150 0.47 -13.25 12.72
CA ALA A 150 0.97 -14.54 12.25
C ALA A 150 -0.14 -15.28 11.51
N THR A 151 0.16 -15.78 10.33
CA THR A 151 -0.78 -16.57 9.55
C THR A 151 -0.72 -18.02 9.97
N ALA A 152 -1.84 -18.57 10.41
CA ALA A 152 -2.00 -20.01 10.51
C ALA A 152 -2.28 -20.58 9.11
N SER A 153 -1.33 -21.30 8.52
CA SER A 153 -1.59 -22.06 7.29
C SER A 153 -2.70 -23.07 7.55
N ARG A 154 -3.83 -22.90 6.85
CA ARG A 154 -4.87 -23.92 6.79
C ARG A 154 -4.42 -24.97 5.80
N ASN A 155 -3.83 -26.05 6.29
CA ASN A 155 -3.54 -27.22 5.47
C ASN A 155 -4.88 -27.82 5.01
N PRO A 156 -5.21 -27.84 3.69
CA PRO A 156 -6.46 -28.41 3.21
C PRO A 156 -6.48 -29.94 3.17
N GLN A 157 -5.41 -30.59 3.63
CA GLN A 157 -5.31 -32.04 3.63
C GLN A 157 -5.45 -32.64 5.02
N LYS A 158 -6.66 -32.60 5.58
CA LYS A 158 -7.17 -33.62 6.51
C LYS A 158 -8.68 -33.49 6.59
N ARG A 159 -9.35 -34.03 5.60
CA ARG A 159 -10.70 -34.61 5.76
C ARG A 159 -10.65 -35.98 5.15
N ASN A 160 -10.43 -36.96 6.01
CA ASN A 160 -10.98 -38.31 5.83
C ASN A 160 -12.37 -38.29 6.41
#